data_95e173a06bb594bce702aa818d435c8a
#
_entry.id   95e173a06bb594bce702aa818d435c8a
#
_cell.length_a   1.000
_cell.length_b   1.000
_cell.length_c   1.000
_cell.angle_alpha   90.00
_cell.angle_beta   90.00
_cell.angle_gamma   90.00
#
_symmetry.space_group_name_H-M   'P 1'
#
loop_
_entity.id
_entity.type
_entity.pdbx_description
1 polymer ?
#
loop_
_entity_poly.entity_id
_entity_poly.type
_entity_poly.pdbx_seq_one_letter_code
_entity_poly.pdbx_strand_id
1 'polypeptide(L)'
;MTAIKPDAIDRVSPAATPWLAVINVLFAGIAAALHVGKATIALPALQAEFGRSLETLSWVISAFPFVGVFGGIAAGLLVRRWGDRRLLALGLLIVSAASFTGATLHDFSGLIVSRFVEGLGFVIVVVASPAVLNRIVAPAQRSLVFGIWSTFMPAGIAISLFFGPHLAGWQQNWQAGAALTLLAALLLPLTTPRRAADAHAPPLPLRQALGAMLRARQPLLLALMFTAYNLQFFSVMTFLPIFLMQRIGLTLAAAGGISAAAVAVNILGNLAAGFLLSRGLRAGSLLAATSLVIGIFGIGIFLPMTPNGLLIPLCFLFCAIAGMLPATLLAATPAATPEPTLLPLSLGLVMQGNYLGQVIGPVALSAIVAAAGWAAPAWLVLAAAVSGAGLALIYRRGPRNAA
;
A
#
# COMPACT_ATOMS: atom_id res chain seq x y z
N MET A 1 24.33 -51.25 8.78
CA MET A 1 24.32 -49.88 8.27
C MET A 1 23.08 -49.73 7.41
N THR A 2 21.97 -49.35 8.02
CA THR A 2 20.66 -49.15 7.35
C THR A 2 20.60 -47.65 6.98
N ALA A 3 20.62 -47.36 5.69
CA ALA A 3 20.48 -46.02 5.16
C ALA A 3 19.08 -45.49 5.47
N ILE A 4 19.00 -44.43 6.32
CA ILE A 4 17.79 -43.66 6.55
C ILE A 4 17.53 -42.89 5.24
N LYS A 5 16.47 -43.29 4.52
CA LYS A 5 15.92 -42.45 3.43
C LYS A 5 15.46 -41.12 4.02
N PRO A 6 15.85 -39.96 3.46
CA PRO A 6 15.24 -38.70 3.83
C PRO A 6 13.80 -38.72 3.33
N ASP A 7 12.86 -38.84 4.27
CA ASP A 7 11.43 -38.65 3.99
C ASP A 7 11.27 -37.28 3.31
N ALA A 8 10.94 -37.34 2.02
CA ALA A 8 10.45 -36.21 1.25
C ALA A 8 9.19 -35.72 1.95
N ILE A 9 9.28 -34.57 2.61
CA ILE A 9 8.10 -33.81 3.01
C ILE A 9 7.44 -33.39 1.69
N ASP A 10 6.56 -34.23 1.21
CA ASP A 10 5.62 -33.94 0.13
C ASP A 10 4.76 -32.75 0.58
N ARG A 11 5.24 -31.55 0.34
CA ARG A 11 4.37 -30.39 0.27
C ARG A 11 3.48 -30.65 -0.93
N VAL A 12 2.28 -31.17 -0.68
CA VAL A 12 1.25 -31.34 -1.72
C VAL A 12 0.97 -29.95 -2.27
N SER A 13 1.74 -29.55 -3.29
CA SER A 13 1.44 -28.39 -4.09
C SER A 13 0.08 -28.64 -4.76
N PRO A 14 -0.86 -27.69 -4.72
CA PRO A 14 -2.16 -27.89 -5.32
C PRO A 14 -1.98 -28.24 -6.80
N ALA A 15 -2.55 -29.37 -7.23
CA ALA A 15 -2.49 -29.86 -8.61
C ALA A 15 -3.12 -28.85 -9.59
N ALA A 16 -4.11 -28.07 -9.12
CA ALA A 16 -4.77 -27.02 -9.88
C ALA A 16 -5.06 -25.81 -8.97
N THR A 17 -4.94 -24.62 -9.54
CA THR A 17 -5.25 -23.35 -8.83
C THR A 17 -6.79 -23.18 -8.75
N PRO A 18 -7.38 -23.00 -7.55
CA PRO A 18 -8.79 -22.69 -7.41
C PRO A 18 -9.05 -21.21 -7.74
N TRP A 19 -9.25 -20.91 -9.01
CA TRP A 19 -9.38 -19.53 -9.51
C TRP A 19 -10.48 -18.73 -8.82
N LEU A 20 -11.59 -19.35 -8.42
CA LEU A 20 -12.65 -18.65 -7.68
C LEU A 20 -12.14 -18.11 -6.33
N ALA A 21 -11.31 -18.90 -5.63
CA ALA A 21 -10.67 -18.44 -4.40
C ALA A 21 -9.66 -17.31 -4.66
N VAL A 22 -8.87 -17.43 -5.73
CA VAL A 22 -7.92 -16.37 -6.13
C VAL A 22 -8.65 -15.07 -6.44
N ILE A 23 -9.71 -15.13 -7.25
CA ILE A 23 -10.52 -13.95 -7.61
C ILE A 23 -11.11 -13.31 -6.35
N ASN A 24 -11.66 -14.10 -5.41
CA ASN A 24 -12.22 -13.54 -4.18
C ASN A 24 -11.14 -12.90 -3.29
N VAL A 25 -9.94 -13.47 -3.18
CA VAL A 25 -8.84 -12.86 -2.41
C VAL A 25 -8.34 -11.58 -3.09
N LEU A 26 -8.27 -11.52 -4.42
CA LEU A 26 -7.95 -10.30 -5.16
C LEU A 26 -9.03 -9.22 -4.94
N PHE A 27 -10.31 -9.61 -5.02
CA PHE A 27 -11.45 -8.75 -4.72
C PHE A 27 -11.40 -8.23 -3.27
N ALA A 28 -11.07 -9.07 -2.30
CA ALA A 28 -10.90 -8.68 -0.90
C ALA A 28 -9.82 -7.60 -0.73
N GLY A 29 -8.69 -7.74 -1.42
CA GLY A 29 -7.63 -6.72 -1.44
C GLY A 29 -8.11 -5.40 -2.03
N ILE A 30 -8.75 -5.44 -3.21
CA ILE A 30 -9.29 -4.24 -3.87
C ILE A 30 -10.37 -3.57 -3.00
N ALA A 31 -11.31 -4.34 -2.43
CA ALA A 31 -12.34 -3.84 -1.53
C ALA A 31 -11.74 -3.17 -0.29
N ALA A 32 -10.70 -3.75 0.30
CA ALA A 32 -9.98 -3.14 1.41
C ALA A 32 -9.24 -1.84 0.98
N ALA A 33 -8.67 -1.79 -0.22
CA ALA A 33 -7.96 -0.62 -0.72
C ALA A 33 -8.90 0.56 -1.10
N LEU A 34 -10.19 0.30 -1.37
CA LEU A 34 -11.20 1.36 -1.53
C LEU A 34 -11.21 2.31 -0.32
N HIS A 35 -10.99 1.79 0.88
CA HIS A 35 -11.00 2.57 2.12
C HIS A 35 -9.84 3.59 2.22
N VAL A 36 -8.79 3.44 1.42
CA VAL A 36 -7.73 4.46 1.27
C VAL A 36 -8.26 5.63 0.43
N GLY A 37 -8.82 5.35 -0.75
CA GLY A 37 -9.28 6.37 -1.69
C GLY A 37 -10.50 7.15 -1.24
N LYS A 38 -11.44 6.50 -0.49
CA LYS A 38 -12.68 7.14 -0.06
C LYS A 38 -12.45 8.38 0.81
N ALA A 39 -11.43 8.36 1.67
CA ALA A 39 -11.10 9.49 2.52
C ALA A 39 -10.61 10.70 1.70
N THR A 40 -9.79 10.44 0.69
CA THR A 40 -9.26 11.46 -0.23
C THR A 40 -10.38 12.21 -0.96
N ILE A 41 -11.31 11.47 -1.57
CA ILE A 41 -12.39 12.10 -2.37
C ILE A 41 -13.47 12.73 -1.51
N ALA A 42 -13.61 12.32 -0.24
CA ALA A 42 -14.57 12.86 0.69
C ALA A 42 -14.10 14.15 1.39
N LEU A 43 -12.83 14.55 1.26
CA LEU A 43 -12.29 15.71 1.99
C LEU A 43 -13.13 17.00 1.85
N PRO A 44 -13.62 17.41 0.66
CA PRO A 44 -14.45 18.62 0.55
C PRO A 44 -15.76 18.51 1.34
N ALA A 45 -16.42 17.35 1.30
CA ALA A 45 -17.67 17.11 2.04
C ALA A 45 -17.43 17.08 3.56
N LEU A 46 -16.34 16.44 4.01
CA LEU A 46 -15.93 16.42 5.41
C LEU A 46 -15.56 17.83 5.91
N GLN A 47 -14.95 18.65 5.05
CA GLN A 47 -14.63 20.03 5.38
C GLN A 47 -15.90 20.86 5.57
N ALA A 48 -16.89 20.68 4.70
CA ALA A 48 -18.17 21.38 4.79
C ALA A 48 -18.98 20.96 6.04
N GLU A 49 -18.96 19.66 6.40
CA GLU A 49 -19.73 19.13 7.53
C GLU A 49 -19.08 19.44 8.89
N PHE A 50 -17.77 19.20 9.03
CA PHE A 50 -17.09 19.35 10.32
C PHE A 50 -16.45 20.73 10.54
N GLY A 51 -16.38 21.60 9.52
CA GLY A 51 -15.79 22.94 9.61
C GLY A 51 -14.32 22.93 10.01
N ARG A 52 -13.58 21.85 9.73
CA ARG A 52 -12.17 21.66 10.13
C ARG A 52 -11.22 22.09 9.03
N SER A 53 -10.01 22.52 9.45
CA SER A 53 -8.92 22.83 8.51
C SER A 53 -8.46 21.59 7.74
N LEU A 54 -7.86 21.78 6.57
CA LEU A 54 -7.30 20.71 5.75
C LEU A 54 -6.24 19.90 6.52
N GLU A 55 -5.47 20.59 7.38
CA GLU A 55 -4.48 19.97 8.26
C GLU A 55 -5.14 18.99 9.24
N THR A 56 -6.22 19.38 9.91
CA THR A 56 -6.98 18.50 10.81
C THR A 56 -7.61 17.34 10.05
N LEU A 57 -8.18 17.59 8.87
CA LEU A 57 -8.81 16.59 8.04
C LEU A 57 -7.81 15.58 7.46
N SER A 58 -6.53 15.94 7.30
CA SER A 58 -5.50 15.01 6.85
C SER A 58 -5.36 13.78 7.75
N TRP A 59 -5.72 13.90 9.03
CA TRP A 59 -5.74 12.78 9.96
C TRP A 59 -6.79 11.71 9.62
N VAL A 60 -7.89 12.05 8.94
CA VAL A 60 -8.86 11.05 8.43
C VAL A 60 -8.18 10.07 7.46
N ILE A 61 -7.16 10.55 6.73
CA ILE A 61 -6.37 9.74 5.80
C ILE A 61 -5.25 9.02 6.54
N SER A 62 -4.47 9.75 7.34
CA SER A 62 -3.26 9.25 7.99
C SER A 62 -3.52 8.28 9.15
N ALA A 63 -4.68 8.38 9.83
CA ALA A 63 -5.07 7.44 10.89
C ALA A 63 -5.22 6.01 10.37
N PHE A 64 -5.63 5.84 9.12
CA PHE A 64 -5.83 4.52 8.52
C PHE A 64 -4.51 3.71 8.39
N PRO A 65 -3.42 4.21 7.79
CA PRO A 65 -2.16 3.48 7.73
C PRO A 65 -1.37 3.50 9.04
N PHE A 66 -1.72 4.33 10.02
CA PHE A 66 -0.96 4.52 11.27
C PHE A 66 -0.71 3.20 12.01
N VAL A 67 -1.73 2.36 12.12
CA VAL A 67 -1.62 1.04 12.77
C VAL A 67 -0.60 0.15 12.07
N GLY A 68 -0.46 0.30 10.75
CA GLY A 68 0.49 -0.47 9.94
C GLY A 68 1.96 -0.16 10.27
N VAL A 69 2.26 1.04 10.78
CA VAL A 69 3.62 1.41 11.21
C VAL A 69 4.13 0.47 12.30
N PHE A 70 3.24 -0.05 13.15
CA PHE A 70 3.59 -0.92 14.28
C PHE A 70 3.08 -2.36 14.09
N GLY A 71 2.02 -2.55 13.29
CA GLY A 71 1.22 -3.78 13.25
C GLY A 71 1.70 -4.84 12.27
N GLY A 72 2.57 -4.53 11.30
CA GLY A 72 2.92 -5.46 10.21
C GLY A 72 3.53 -6.78 10.70
N ILE A 73 4.49 -6.72 11.61
CA ILE A 73 5.13 -7.91 12.21
C ILE A 73 4.12 -8.69 13.05
N ALA A 74 3.31 -7.99 13.88
CA ALA A 74 2.30 -8.61 14.73
C ALA A 74 1.23 -9.35 13.92
N ALA A 75 0.77 -8.76 12.82
CA ALA A 75 -0.18 -9.40 11.89
C ALA A 75 0.39 -10.69 11.28
N GLY A 76 1.66 -10.70 10.89
CA GLY A 76 2.34 -11.90 10.41
C GLY A 76 2.38 -13.04 11.44
N LEU A 77 2.62 -12.71 12.73
CA LEU A 77 2.58 -13.69 13.83
C LEU A 77 1.16 -14.23 14.06
N LEU A 78 0.14 -13.38 13.94
CA LEU A 78 -1.26 -13.80 14.07
C LEU A 78 -1.69 -14.73 12.93
N VAL A 79 -1.22 -14.51 11.69
CA VAL A 79 -1.46 -15.42 10.55
C VAL A 79 -0.95 -16.82 10.88
N ARG A 80 0.23 -16.94 11.49
CA ARG A 80 0.79 -18.23 11.90
C ARG A 80 -0.04 -18.92 12.98
N ARG A 81 -0.57 -18.16 13.95
CA ARG A 81 -1.31 -18.70 15.10
C ARG A 81 -2.75 -19.08 14.77
N TRP A 82 -3.47 -18.24 14.02
CA TRP A 82 -4.91 -18.39 13.79
C TRP A 82 -5.25 -18.91 12.38
N GLY A 83 -4.24 -18.97 11.49
CA GLY A 83 -4.39 -19.37 10.10
C GLY A 83 -4.79 -18.19 9.20
N ASP A 84 -4.30 -18.28 7.97
CA ASP A 84 -4.41 -17.23 6.95
C ASP A 84 -5.86 -16.86 6.60
N ARG A 85 -6.72 -17.86 6.34
CA ARG A 85 -8.11 -17.66 5.93
C ARG A 85 -8.96 -17.03 7.04
N ARG A 86 -8.82 -17.52 8.29
CA ARG A 86 -9.59 -16.97 9.43
C ARG A 86 -9.18 -15.54 9.71
N LEU A 87 -7.89 -15.26 9.65
CA LEU A 87 -7.38 -13.92 9.90
C LEU A 87 -7.78 -12.96 8.79
N LEU A 88 -7.77 -13.40 7.51
CA LEU A 88 -8.27 -12.60 6.39
C LEU A 88 -9.76 -12.25 6.58
N ALA A 89 -10.60 -13.23 6.96
CA ALA A 89 -12.01 -12.99 7.24
C ALA A 89 -12.19 -11.97 8.39
N LEU A 90 -11.44 -12.14 9.48
CA LEU A 90 -11.48 -11.21 10.62
C LEU A 90 -11.08 -9.79 10.21
N GLY A 91 -9.99 -9.63 9.44
CA GLY A 91 -9.56 -8.34 8.93
C GLY A 91 -10.63 -7.64 8.09
N LEU A 92 -11.27 -8.37 7.16
CA LEU A 92 -12.36 -7.84 6.34
C LEU A 92 -13.59 -7.45 7.18
N LEU A 93 -13.96 -8.25 8.18
CA LEU A 93 -15.06 -7.94 9.09
C LEU A 93 -14.77 -6.69 9.94
N ILE A 94 -13.54 -6.53 10.43
CA ILE A 94 -13.11 -5.33 11.17
C ILE A 94 -13.21 -4.09 10.27
N VAL A 95 -12.68 -4.15 9.03
CA VAL A 95 -12.76 -3.02 8.08
C VAL A 95 -14.22 -2.68 7.80
N SER A 96 -15.04 -3.68 7.50
CA SER A 96 -16.47 -3.49 7.19
C SER A 96 -17.22 -2.87 8.35
N ALA A 97 -17.10 -3.44 9.55
CA ALA A 97 -17.80 -2.95 10.75
C ALA A 97 -17.36 -1.53 11.11
N ALA A 98 -16.06 -1.26 11.12
CA ALA A 98 -15.52 0.07 11.44
C ALA A 98 -15.94 1.11 10.38
N SER A 99 -15.96 0.74 9.10
CA SER A 99 -16.43 1.63 8.05
C SER A 99 -17.92 1.92 8.15
N PHE A 100 -18.74 0.91 8.38
CA PHE A 100 -20.19 1.09 8.57
C PHE A 100 -20.47 1.98 9.78
N THR A 101 -19.83 1.71 10.92
CA THR A 101 -19.93 2.53 12.13
C THR A 101 -19.47 3.97 11.86
N GLY A 102 -18.32 4.15 11.18
CA GLY A 102 -17.80 5.47 10.82
C GLY A 102 -18.78 6.30 9.98
N ALA A 103 -19.58 5.65 9.12
CA ALA A 103 -20.62 6.30 8.32
C ALA A 103 -21.80 6.83 9.13
N THR A 104 -22.02 6.34 10.35
CA THR A 104 -23.13 6.74 11.23
C THR A 104 -22.71 7.74 12.30
N LEU A 105 -21.43 8.02 12.44
CA LEU A 105 -20.90 8.96 13.43
C LEU A 105 -21.04 10.40 12.93
N HIS A 106 -21.47 11.28 13.83
CA HIS A 106 -21.65 12.72 13.57
C HIS A 106 -20.57 13.58 14.25
N ASP A 107 -19.60 12.95 14.93
CA ASP A 107 -18.46 13.61 15.56
C ASP A 107 -17.15 13.25 14.87
N PHE A 108 -16.27 14.25 14.76
CA PHE A 108 -14.97 14.09 14.08
C PHE A 108 -14.05 13.11 14.80
N SER A 109 -14.05 13.09 16.13
CA SER A 109 -13.20 12.20 16.93
C SER A 109 -13.57 10.74 16.73
N GLY A 110 -14.88 10.43 16.73
CA GLY A 110 -15.38 9.09 16.44
C GLY A 110 -14.99 8.63 15.03
N LEU A 111 -15.10 9.53 14.03
CA LEU A 111 -14.66 9.24 12.67
C LEU A 111 -13.16 8.87 12.64
N ILE A 112 -12.29 9.62 13.32
CA ILE A 112 -10.86 9.31 13.42
C ILE A 112 -10.63 7.95 14.09
N VAL A 113 -11.31 7.64 15.18
CA VAL A 113 -11.22 6.33 15.85
C VAL A 113 -11.64 5.21 14.89
N SER A 114 -12.74 5.39 14.15
CA SER A 114 -13.17 4.41 13.14
C SER A 114 -12.09 4.16 12.08
N ARG A 115 -11.35 5.19 11.67
CA ARG A 115 -10.24 5.09 10.69
C ARG A 115 -9.07 4.27 11.24
N PHE A 116 -8.72 4.42 12.53
CA PHE A 116 -7.71 3.55 13.15
C PHE A 116 -8.16 2.09 13.16
N VAL A 117 -9.42 1.82 13.49
CA VAL A 117 -9.97 0.45 13.51
C VAL A 117 -10.04 -0.14 12.09
N GLU A 118 -10.48 0.64 11.09
CA GLU A 118 -10.40 0.23 9.68
C GLU A 118 -8.95 -0.11 9.28
N GLY A 119 -7.98 0.72 9.69
CA GLY A 119 -6.57 0.52 9.42
C GLY A 119 -6.03 -0.78 10.04
N LEU A 120 -6.46 -1.12 11.25
CA LEU A 120 -6.11 -2.40 11.88
C LEU A 120 -6.58 -3.58 11.03
N GLY A 121 -7.85 -3.56 10.61
CA GLY A 121 -8.39 -4.60 9.73
C GLY A 121 -7.65 -4.65 8.38
N PHE A 122 -7.33 -3.49 7.81
CA PHE A 122 -6.59 -3.41 6.54
C PHE A 122 -5.19 -4.05 6.61
N VAL A 123 -4.42 -3.76 7.65
CA VAL A 123 -3.09 -4.38 7.86
C VAL A 123 -3.21 -5.90 7.90
N ILE A 124 -4.22 -6.42 8.59
CA ILE A 124 -4.51 -7.85 8.65
C ILE A 124 -4.82 -8.40 7.25
N VAL A 125 -5.67 -7.73 6.47
CA VAL A 125 -6.01 -8.14 5.08
C VAL A 125 -4.75 -8.18 4.20
N VAL A 126 -3.93 -7.13 4.23
CA VAL A 126 -2.71 -7.04 3.40
C VAL A 126 -1.68 -8.12 3.72
N VAL A 127 -1.59 -8.54 4.99
CA VAL A 127 -0.66 -9.60 5.41
C VAL A 127 -1.24 -11.00 5.17
N ALA A 128 -2.54 -11.20 5.43
CA ALA A 128 -3.16 -12.51 5.31
C ALA A 128 -3.43 -12.93 3.86
N SER A 129 -3.79 -11.99 2.97
CA SER A 129 -4.12 -12.32 1.58
C SER A 129 -2.96 -12.97 0.80
N PRO A 130 -1.72 -12.44 0.82
CA PRO A 130 -0.59 -13.11 0.20
C PRO A 130 -0.30 -14.49 0.78
N ALA A 131 -0.54 -14.69 2.07
CA ALA A 131 -0.37 -16.01 2.71
C ALA A 131 -1.39 -17.02 2.17
N VAL A 132 -2.67 -16.61 2.01
CA VAL A 132 -3.71 -17.44 1.37
C VAL A 132 -3.31 -17.75 -0.08
N LEU A 133 -2.96 -16.72 -0.88
CA LEU A 133 -2.59 -16.89 -2.29
C LEU A 133 -1.39 -17.84 -2.45
N ASN A 134 -0.34 -17.66 -1.63
CA ASN A 134 0.84 -18.54 -1.70
C ASN A 134 0.51 -20.01 -1.40
N ARG A 135 -0.50 -20.27 -0.57
CA ARG A 135 -0.95 -21.62 -0.21
C ARG A 135 -1.80 -22.26 -1.30
N ILE A 136 -2.73 -21.51 -1.92
CA ILE A 136 -3.72 -22.07 -2.83
C ILE A 136 -3.30 -22.06 -4.31
N VAL A 137 -2.31 -21.23 -4.68
CA VAL A 137 -1.89 -21.08 -6.08
C VAL A 137 -0.79 -22.08 -6.43
N ALA A 138 -0.98 -22.79 -7.55
CA ALA A 138 0.04 -23.70 -8.09
C ALA A 138 1.35 -22.96 -8.39
N PRO A 139 2.54 -23.57 -8.17
CA PRO A 139 3.84 -22.89 -8.32
C PRO A 139 4.01 -22.19 -9.67
N ALA A 140 3.58 -22.81 -10.76
CA ALA A 140 3.69 -22.28 -12.11
C ALA A 140 2.88 -20.98 -12.32
N GLN A 141 1.85 -20.72 -11.52
CA GLN A 141 0.95 -19.56 -11.65
C GLN A 141 1.20 -18.48 -10.60
N ARG A 142 2.08 -18.73 -9.62
CA ARG A 142 2.35 -17.77 -8.52
C ARG A 142 2.80 -16.41 -9.02
N SER A 143 3.73 -16.38 -9.97
CA SER A 143 4.24 -15.13 -10.53
C SER A 143 3.11 -14.27 -11.13
N LEU A 144 2.21 -14.89 -11.91
CA LEU A 144 1.05 -14.21 -12.49
C LEU A 144 0.11 -13.66 -11.40
N VAL A 145 -0.28 -14.52 -10.44
CA VAL A 145 -1.25 -14.14 -9.39
C VAL A 145 -0.69 -13.06 -8.48
N PHE A 146 0.59 -13.13 -8.10
CA PHE A 146 1.22 -12.07 -7.29
C PHE A 146 1.44 -10.78 -8.09
N GLY A 147 1.69 -10.87 -9.39
CA GLY A 147 1.70 -9.71 -10.29
C GLY A 147 0.34 -9.00 -10.30
N ILE A 148 -0.76 -9.75 -10.43
CA ILE A 148 -2.12 -9.19 -10.34
C ILE A 148 -2.38 -8.66 -8.93
N TRP A 149 -2.00 -9.40 -7.87
CA TRP A 149 -2.14 -8.93 -6.49
C TRP A 149 -1.47 -7.57 -6.27
N SER A 150 -0.30 -7.32 -6.84
CA SER A 150 0.41 -6.04 -6.65
C SER A 150 -0.40 -4.81 -7.12
N THR A 151 -1.44 -5.02 -7.93
CA THR A 151 -2.30 -3.96 -8.45
C THR A 151 -3.49 -3.61 -7.54
N PHE A 152 -3.73 -4.37 -6.45
CA PHE A 152 -4.91 -4.20 -5.60
C PHE A 152 -5.04 -2.78 -5.03
N MET A 153 -3.91 -2.21 -4.61
CA MET A 153 -3.88 -0.88 -3.98
C MET A 153 -4.26 0.23 -4.97
N PRO A 154 -3.55 0.41 -6.10
CA PRO A 154 -3.94 1.43 -7.08
C PRO A 154 -5.34 1.19 -7.66
N ALA A 155 -5.75 -0.07 -7.86
CA ALA A 155 -7.10 -0.39 -8.36
C ALA A 155 -8.18 0.06 -7.37
N GLY A 156 -8.06 -0.28 -6.08
CA GLY A 156 -9.04 0.11 -5.06
C GLY A 156 -9.11 1.63 -4.89
N ILE A 157 -7.96 2.32 -4.83
CA ILE A 157 -7.92 3.78 -4.75
C ILE A 157 -8.60 4.41 -5.98
N ALA A 158 -8.25 3.95 -7.20
CA ALA A 158 -8.81 4.49 -8.43
C ALA A 158 -10.34 4.31 -8.50
N ILE A 159 -10.86 3.13 -8.15
CA ILE A 159 -12.31 2.86 -8.09
C ILE A 159 -12.99 3.84 -7.13
N SER A 160 -12.43 4.05 -5.96
CA SER A 160 -13.01 4.96 -4.96
C SER A 160 -13.00 6.42 -5.42
N LEU A 161 -11.91 6.87 -6.04
CA LEU A 161 -11.80 8.23 -6.59
C LEU A 161 -12.76 8.48 -7.76
N PHE A 162 -13.00 7.45 -8.58
CA PHE A 162 -13.89 7.55 -9.74
C PHE A 162 -15.37 7.53 -9.34
N PHE A 163 -15.78 6.55 -8.53
CA PHE A 163 -17.18 6.38 -8.17
C PHE A 163 -17.62 7.26 -6.99
N GLY A 164 -16.68 7.61 -6.10
CA GLY A 164 -16.98 8.37 -4.89
C GLY A 164 -17.76 9.68 -5.11
N PRO A 165 -17.42 10.53 -6.09
CA PRO A 165 -18.14 11.76 -6.36
C PRO A 165 -19.59 11.58 -6.84
N HIS A 166 -19.94 10.38 -7.30
CA HIS A 166 -21.28 10.06 -7.80
C HIS A 166 -22.22 9.52 -6.71
N LEU A 167 -21.72 9.31 -5.50
CA LEU A 167 -22.53 8.92 -4.35
C LEU A 167 -23.11 10.17 -3.66
N ALA A 168 -24.27 10.01 -3.02
CA ALA A 168 -25.02 11.15 -2.44
C ALA A 168 -24.35 11.78 -1.20
N GLY A 169 -23.19 11.31 -0.77
CA GLY A 169 -22.44 11.88 0.34
C GLY A 169 -21.26 10.98 0.75
N TRP A 170 -20.39 11.51 1.61
CA TRP A 170 -19.26 10.76 2.09
C TRP A 170 -19.67 9.51 2.91
N GLN A 171 -20.80 9.56 3.61
CA GLN A 171 -21.36 8.45 4.35
C GLN A 171 -21.64 7.24 3.43
N GLN A 172 -22.21 7.49 2.24
CA GLN A 172 -22.44 6.43 1.26
C GLN A 172 -21.16 5.81 0.74
N ASN A 173 -20.07 6.58 0.63
CA ASN A 173 -18.74 6.04 0.32
C ASN A 173 -18.27 5.03 1.37
N TRP A 174 -18.48 5.36 2.66
CA TRP A 174 -18.13 4.45 3.77
C TRP A 174 -19.00 3.20 3.77
N GLN A 175 -20.31 3.34 3.55
CA GLN A 175 -21.26 2.23 3.49
C GLN A 175 -21.00 1.31 2.29
N ALA A 176 -20.72 1.86 1.10
CA ALA A 176 -20.39 1.09 -0.09
C ALA A 176 -19.10 0.28 0.11
N GLY A 177 -18.04 0.91 0.65
CA GLY A 177 -16.82 0.22 1.00
C GLY A 177 -17.04 -0.89 2.04
N ALA A 178 -17.85 -0.62 3.07
CA ALA A 178 -18.23 -1.60 4.08
C ALA A 178 -18.97 -2.81 3.47
N ALA A 179 -19.94 -2.54 2.58
CA ALA A 179 -20.70 -3.60 1.92
C ALA A 179 -19.81 -4.49 1.03
N LEU A 180 -18.88 -3.90 0.26
CA LEU A 180 -17.97 -4.66 -0.60
C LEU A 180 -16.98 -5.50 0.22
N THR A 181 -16.45 -4.97 1.31
CA THR A 181 -15.57 -5.74 2.21
C THR A 181 -16.32 -6.83 2.96
N LEU A 182 -17.58 -6.58 3.36
CA LEU A 182 -18.44 -7.61 3.94
C LEU A 182 -18.73 -8.74 2.94
N LEU A 183 -19.07 -8.38 1.70
CA LEU A 183 -19.29 -9.35 0.64
C LEU A 183 -18.05 -10.24 0.43
N ALA A 184 -16.86 -9.66 0.34
CA ALA A 184 -15.62 -10.43 0.24
C ALA A 184 -15.43 -11.38 1.44
N ALA A 185 -15.73 -10.92 2.67
CA ALA A 185 -15.63 -11.73 3.87
C ALA A 185 -16.61 -12.91 3.86
N LEU A 186 -17.85 -12.70 3.43
CA LEU A 186 -18.88 -13.72 3.34
C LEU A 186 -18.59 -14.76 2.24
N LEU A 187 -17.99 -14.35 1.13
CA LEU A 187 -17.58 -15.25 0.06
C LEU A 187 -16.36 -16.11 0.42
N LEU A 188 -15.53 -15.65 1.37
CA LEU A 188 -14.28 -16.34 1.70
C LEU A 188 -14.47 -17.79 2.19
N PRO A 189 -15.41 -18.11 3.09
CA PRO A 189 -15.67 -19.49 3.50
C PRO A 189 -16.22 -20.38 2.39
N LEU A 190 -16.83 -19.82 1.38
CA LEU A 190 -17.43 -20.56 0.26
C LEU A 190 -16.40 -20.86 -0.83
N THR A 191 -15.43 -19.96 -1.02
CA THR A 191 -14.48 -20.04 -2.14
C THR A 191 -13.11 -20.58 -1.75
N THR A 192 -12.66 -20.33 -0.52
CA THR A 192 -11.29 -20.61 -0.12
C THR A 192 -11.18 -21.88 0.71
N PRO A 193 -10.37 -22.87 0.30
CA PRO A 193 -10.18 -24.12 1.04
C PRO A 193 -9.63 -23.87 2.45
N ARG A 194 -10.05 -24.71 3.40
CA ARG A 194 -9.46 -24.72 4.75
C ARG A 194 -8.02 -25.19 4.67
N ARG A 195 -7.16 -24.63 5.53
CA ARG A 195 -5.80 -25.13 5.72
C ARG A 195 -5.89 -26.47 6.45
N ALA A 196 -5.23 -27.51 5.95
CA ALA A 196 -4.93 -28.69 6.77
C ALA A 196 -4.02 -28.23 7.94
N ALA A 197 -4.18 -28.86 9.11
CA ALA A 197 -3.36 -28.55 10.27
C ALA A 197 -1.91 -28.94 10.00
N ASP A 198 -1.08 -27.99 9.61
CA ASP A 198 0.36 -28.23 9.40
C ASP A 198 1.10 -28.09 10.74
N ALA A 199 2.07 -28.97 10.95
CA ALA A 199 3.02 -28.89 12.04
C ALA A 199 3.76 -27.53 11.98
N HIS A 200 3.69 -26.78 13.05
CA HIS A 200 4.29 -25.45 13.17
C HIS A 200 5.81 -25.61 13.27
N ALA A 201 6.54 -25.04 12.33
CA ALA A 201 7.98 -24.81 12.56
C ALA A 201 8.15 -23.98 13.84
N PRO A 202 9.10 -24.34 14.73
CA PRO A 202 9.31 -23.61 15.98
C PRO A 202 9.56 -22.12 15.70
N PRO A 203 8.94 -21.21 16.46
CA PRO A 203 9.14 -19.79 16.28
C PRO A 203 10.58 -19.41 16.65
N LEU A 204 11.27 -18.68 15.78
CA LEU A 204 12.47 -17.95 16.18
C LEU A 204 12.12 -17.05 17.38
N PRO A 205 12.95 -16.96 18.43
CA PRO A 205 12.73 -16.05 19.53
C PRO A 205 12.61 -14.62 18.98
N LEU A 206 11.45 -14.01 19.13
CA LEU A 206 11.10 -12.71 18.54
C LEU A 206 12.17 -11.63 18.84
N ARG A 207 12.74 -11.64 20.05
CA ARG A 207 13.79 -10.70 20.46
C ARG A 207 15.07 -10.84 19.62
N GLN A 208 15.48 -12.08 19.32
CA GLN A 208 16.67 -12.33 18.51
C GLN A 208 16.44 -11.95 17.05
N ALA A 209 15.27 -12.30 16.52
CA ALA A 209 14.88 -11.96 15.15
C ALA A 209 14.77 -10.45 14.93
N LEU A 210 14.17 -9.70 15.88
CA LEU A 210 14.12 -8.23 15.85
C LEU A 210 15.52 -7.62 15.98
N GLY A 211 16.37 -8.14 16.87
CA GLY A 211 17.75 -7.68 17.00
C GLY A 211 18.57 -7.87 15.74
N ALA A 212 18.41 -9.00 15.05
CA ALA A 212 19.05 -9.27 13.76
C ALA A 212 18.55 -8.31 12.66
N MET A 213 17.24 -8.02 12.62
CA MET A 213 16.63 -7.10 11.64
C MET A 213 17.08 -5.66 11.83
N LEU A 214 17.13 -5.15 13.07
CA LEU A 214 17.57 -3.79 13.35
C LEU A 214 19.05 -3.56 13.06
N ARG A 215 19.88 -4.63 13.09
CA ARG A 215 21.29 -4.59 12.68
C ARG A 215 21.48 -4.78 11.16
N ALA A 216 20.46 -5.28 10.48
CA ALA A 216 20.51 -5.53 9.04
C ALA A 216 20.35 -4.21 8.26
N ARG A 217 21.46 -3.67 7.78
CA ARG A 217 21.48 -2.38 7.06
C ARG A 217 20.63 -2.38 5.79
N GLN A 218 20.61 -3.47 5.03
CA GLN A 218 19.96 -3.51 3.72
C GLN A 218 18.43 -3.45 3.80
N PRO A 219 17.73 -4.26 4.62
CA PRO A 219 16.27 -4.13 4.79
C PRO A 219 15.86 -2.77 5.36
N LEU A 220 16.68 -2.19 6.26
CA LEU A 220 16.40 -0.86 6.81
C LEU A 220 16.48 0.22 5.72
N LEU A 221 17.48 0.16 4.82
CA LEU A 221 17.58 1.07 3.68
C LEU A 221 16.36 0.97 2.77
N LEU A 222 15.87 -0.26 2.48
CA LEU A 222 14.65 -0.46 1.69
C LEU A 222 13.42 0.12 2.40
N ALA A 223 13.30 -0.04 3.71
CA ALA A 223 12.21 0.55 4.50
C ALA A 223 12.23 2.08 4.43
N LEU A 224 13.39 2.70 4.61
CA LEU A 224 13.54 4.16 4.54
C LEU A 224 13.28 4.69 3.11
N MET A 225 13.70 3.96 2.07
CA MET A 225 13.37 4.30 0.69
C MET A 225 11.86 4.21 0.43
N PHE A 226 11.18 3.22 1.01
CA PHE A 226 9.72 3.12 0.90
C PHE A 226 9.03 4.29 1.62
N THR A 227 9.56 4.71 2.78
CA THR A 227 9.08 5.92 3.47
C THR A 227 9.22 7.15 2.57
N ALA A 228 10.39 7.36 1.99
CA ALA A 228 10.65 8.51 1.10
C ALA A 228 9.75 8.49 -0.15
N TYR A 229 9.53 7.31 -0.75
CA TYR A 229 8.61 7.14 -1.85
C TYR A 229 7.17 7.50 -1.47
N ASN A 230 6.65 6.94 -0.38
CA ASN A 230 5.28 7.20 0.03
C ASN A 230 5.07 8.63 0.53
N LEU A 231 6.10 9.24 1.10
CA LEU A 231 6.07 10.66 1.40
C LEU A 231 5.80 11.47 0.12
N GLN A 232 6.48 11.19 -1.00
CA GLN A 232 6.24 11.84 -2.28
C GLN A 232 4.85 11.50 -2.83
N PHE A 233 4.55 10.21 -2.94
CA PHE A 233 3.34 9.74 -3.61
C PHE A 233 2.06 10.17 -2.90
N PHE A 234 1.97 9.95 -1.60
CA PHE A 234 0.77 10.31 -0.83
C PHE A 234 0.65 11.82 -0.59
N SER A 235 1.75 12.56 -0.56
CA SER A 235 1.68 14.03 -0.57
C SER A 235 0.99 14.55 -1.83
N VAL A 236 1.34 14.04 -3.01
CA VAL A 236 0.74 14.48 -4.26
C VAL A 236 -0.68 13.93 -4.42
N MET A 237 -0.85 12.60 -4.30
CA MET A 237 -2.09 11.93 -4.67
C MET A 237 -3.24 12.15 -3.69
N THR A 238 -2.95 12.30 -2.40
CA THR A 238 -3.98 12.51 -1.39
C THR A 238 -4.80 13.79 -1.61
N PHE A 239 -4.14 14.85 -2.01
CA PHE A 239 -4.79 16.15 -2.21
C PHE A 239 -4.98 16.51 -3.68
N LEU A 240 -4.66 15.60 -4.60
CA LEU A 240 -4.76 15.87 -6.03
C LEU A 240 -6.15 16.33 -6.46
N PRO A 241 -7.27 15.71 -6.03
CA PRO A 241 -8.60 16.21 -6.41
C PRO A 241 -8.82 17.67 -5.98
N ILE A 242 -8.50 18.00 -4.73
CA ILE A 242 -8.67 19.37 -4.19
C ILE A 242 -7.75 20.36 -4.92
N PHE A 243 -6.49 19.96 -5.16
CA PHE A 243 -5.53 20.79 -5.87
C PHE A 243 -6.01 21.11 -7.30
N LEU A 244 -6.51 20.11 -8.04
CA LEU A 244 -7.05 20.31 -9.39
C LEU A 244 -8.31 21.19 -9.38
N MET A 245 -9.20 21.02 -8.40
CA MET A 245 -10.38 21.89 -8.24
C MET A 245 -9.96 23.36 -8.01
N GLN A 246 -9.01 23.60 -7.14
CA GLN A 246 -8.57 24.96 -6.81
C GLN A 246 -7.69 25.59 -7.89
N ARG A 247 -6.81 24.80 -8.53
CA ARG A 247 -5.82 25.30 -9.50
C ARG A 247 -6.41 25.56 -10.88
N ILE A 248 -7.27 24.69 -11.37
CA ILE A 248 -7.81 24.72 -12.72
C ILE A 248 -9.35 24.71 -12.79
N GLY A 249 -10.03 24.86 -11.64
CA GLY A 249 -11.47 25.04 -11.58
C GLY A 249 -12.31 23.80 -11.94
N LEU A 250 -11.77 22.58 -11.76
CA LEU A 250 -12.50 21.36 -12.07
C LEU A 250 -13.61 21.09 -11.05
N THR A 251 -14.67 20.42 -11.50
CA THR A 251 -15.65 19.82 -10.60
C THR A 251 -15.04 18.65 -9.83
N LEU A 252 -15.61 18.29 -8.67
CA LEU A 252 -15.15 17.14 -7.88
C LEU A 252 -15.17 15.85 -8.70
N ALA A 253 -16.20 15.64 -9.54
CA ALA A 253 -16.31 14.47 -10.41
C ALA A 253 -15.17 14.42 -11.45
N ALA A 254 -14.86 15.53 -12.11
CA ALA A 254 -13.78 15.61 -13.08
C ALA A 254 -12.41 15.44 -12.41
N ALA A 255 -12.17 16.11 -11.29
CA ALA A 255 -10.92 15.99 -10.52
C ALA A 255 -10.73 14.57 -9.97
N GLY A 256 -11.79 13.94 -9.46
CA GLY A 256 -11.80 12.55 -9.01
C GLY A 256 -11.52 11.58 -10.15
N GLY A 257 -12.16 11.74 -11.31
CA GLY A 257 -11.93 10.92 -12.51
C GLY A 257 -10.50 11.00 -13.02
N ILE A 258 -9.93 12.21 -13.11
CA ILE A 258 -8.52 12.41 -13.52
C ILE A 258 -7.57 11.77 -12.48
N SER A 259 -7.82 11.99 -11.21
CA SER A 259 -6.99 11.40 -10.14
C SER A 259 -7.09 9.87 -10.14
N ALA A 260 -8.28 9.32 -10.38
CA ALA A 260 -8.49 7.88 -10.53
C ALA A 260 -7.68 7.31 -11.69
N ALA A 261 -7.76 7.95 -12.86
CA ALA A 261 -7.02 7.53 -14.04
C ALA A 261 -5.50 7.64 -13.83
N ALA A 262 -5.02 8.72 -13.19
CA ALA A 262 -3.61 8.88 -12.84
C ALA A 262 -3.14 7.76 -11.91
N VAL A 263 -3.89 7.44 -10.85
CA VAL A 263 -3.56 6.33 -9.94
C VAL A 263 -3.62 4.98 -10.66
N ALA A 264 -4.58 4.77 -11.55
CA ALA A 264 -4.66 3.51 -12.33
C ALA A 264 -3.43 3.30 -13.22
N VAL A 265 -2.88 4.35 -13.81
CA VAL A 265 -1.65 4.29 -14.63
C VAL A 265 -0.43 3.85 -13.80
N ASN A 266 -0.43 3.98 -12.48
CA ASN A 266 0.61 3.44 -11.59
C ASN A 266 0.82 1.92 -11.78
N ILE A 267 -0.22 1.18 -12.18
CA ILE A 267 -0.14 -0.24 -12.52
C ILE A 267 0.90 -0.50 -13.62
N LEU A 268 0.96 0.37 -14.63
CA LEU A 268 1.94 0.24 -15.72
C LEU A 268 3.38 0.36 -15.18
N GLY A 269 3.61 1.24 -14.22
CA GLY A 269 4.92 1.37 -13.55
C GLY A 269 5.31 0.10 -12.79
N ASN A 270 4.37 -0.49 -12.05
CA ASN A 270 4.61 -1.76 -11.35
C ASN A 270 5.03 -2.87 -12.32
N LEU A 271 4.34 -2.99 -13.46
CA LEU A 271 4.66 -4.00 -14.48
C LEU A 271 6.00 -3.70 -15.17
N ALA A 272 6.26 -2.42 -15.49
CA ALA A 272 7.51 -1.99 -16.12
C ALA A 272 8.72 -2.28 -15.22
N ALA A 273 8.60 -2.11 -13.90
CA ALA A 273 9.67 -2.45 -12.96
C ALA A 273 10.03 -3.94 -13.03
N GLY A 274 9.02 -4.82 -13.00
CA GLY A 274 9.24 -6.27 -13.15
C GLY A 274 9.96 -6.62 -14.44
N PHE A 275 9.55 -6.02 -15.55
CA PHE A 275 10.19 -6.20 -16.85
C PHE A 275 11.63 -5.69 -16.88
N LEU A 276 11.91 -4.50 -16.36
CA LEU A 276 13.27 -3.94 -16.32
C LEU A 276 14.21 -4.75 -15.43
N LEU A 277 13.73 -5.20 -14.28
CA LEU A 277 14.52 -6.08 -13.39
C LEU A 277 14.82 -7.43 -14.06
N SER A 278 13.86 -8.02 -14.78
CA SER A 278 14.08 -9.26 -15.53
C SER A 278 15.09 -9.10 -16.68
N ARG A 279 15.28 -7.87 -17.19
CA ARG A 279 16.31 -7.51 -18.18
C ARG A 279 17.67 -7.21 -17.54
N GLY A 280 17.84 -7.42 -16.23
CA GLY A 280 19.09 -7.27 -15.51
C GLY A 280 19.40 -5.85 -15.02
N LEU A 281 18.44 -4.92 -15.06
CA LEU A 281 18.63 -3.61 -14.41
C LEU A 281 18.80 -3.81 -12.90
N ARG A 282 19.79 -3.09 -12.34
CA ARG A 282 20.07 -3.15 -10.90
C ARG A 282 18.99 -2.40 -10.12
N ALA A 283 18.38 -3.05 -9.11
CA ALA A 283 17.35 -2.46 -8.28
C ALA A 283 17.73 -1.09 -7.70
N GLY A 284 18.95 -0.95 -7.16
CA GLY A 284 19.42 0.34 -6.61
C GLY A 284 19.52 1.47 -7.65
N SER A 285 19.88 1.15 -8.91
CA SER A 285 19.90 2.15 -9.98
C SER A 285 18.48 2.56 -10.40
N LEU A 286 17.57 1.58 -10.49
CA LEU A 286 16.18 1.83 -10.84
C LEU A 286 15.49 2.67 -9.75
N LEU A 287 15.71 2.34 -8.47
CA LEU A 287 15.18 3.09 -7.33
C LEU A 287 15.67 4.55 -7.32
N ALA A 288 16.99 4.77 -7.54
CA ALA A 288 17.55 6.12 -7.56
C ALA A 288 17.00 6.96 -8.72
N ALA A 289 17.00 6.41 -9.94
CA ALA A 289 16.50 7.12 -11.12
C ALA A 289 15.01 7.45 -10.98
N THR A 290 14.21 6.47 -10.57
CA THR A 290 12.76 6.65 -10.40
C THR A 290 12.45 7.70 -9.32
N SER A 291 13.15 7.66 -8.17
CA SER A 291 12.95 8.66 -7.10
C SER A 291 13.19 10.10 -7.59
N LEU A 292 14.26 10.30 -8.38
CA LEU A 292 14.56 11.64 -8.92
C LEU A 292 13.54 12.07 -9.98
N VAL A 293 13.17 11.16 -10.90
CA VAL A 293 12.23 11.47 -11.98
C VAL A 293 10.85 11.83 -11.42
N ILE A 294 10.31 11.07 -10.46
CA ILE A 294 9.04 11.45 -9.82
C ILE A 294 9.18 12.74 -9.00
N GLY A 295 10.36 13.01 -8.43
CA GLY A 295 10.65 14.29 -7.79
C GLY A 295 10.52 15.46 -8.76
N ILE A 296 11.09 15.35 -9.96
CA ILE A 296 10.99 16.37 -11.02
C ILE A 296 9.53 16.60 -11.43
N PHE A 297 8.77 15.54 -11.67
CA PHE A 297 7.36 15.67 -12.02
C PHE A 297 6.54 16.25 -10.87
N GLY A 298 6.79 15.82 -9.62
CA GLY A 298 6.10 16.34 -8.44
C GLY A 298 6.39 17.82 -8.19
N ILE A 299 7.62 18.29 -8.40
CA ILE A 299 7.95 19.71 -8.39
C ILE A 299 7.14 20.42 -9.47
N GLY A 300 7.14 19.91 -10.72
CA GLY A 300 6.39 20.48 -11.82
C GLY A 300 4.88 20.60 -11.53
N ILE A 301 4.28 19.68 -10.80
CA ILE A 301 2.86 19.73 -10.40
C ILE A 301 2.59 20.96 -9.51
N PHE A 302 3.46 21.24 -8.53
CA PHE A 302 3.23 22.27 -7.54
C PHE A 302 3.76 23.66 -7.93
N LEU A 303 4.64 23.78 -8.93
CA LEU A 303 5.19 25.06 -9.34
C LEU A 303 4.10 25.99 -9.92
N PRO A 304 4.00 27.26 -9.45
CA PRO A 304 3.02 28.21 -9.94
C PRO A 304 3.17 28.53 -11.42
N MET A 305 4.40 28.50 -11.95
CA MET A 305 4.72 28.81 -13.34
C MET A 305 4.36 27.66 -14.31
N THR A 306 4.00 26.47 -13.81
CA THR A 306 3.62 25.36 -14.69
C THR A 306 2.31 25.69 -15.41
N PRO A 307 2.28 25.66 -16.76
CA PRO A 307 1.07 25.89 -17.51
C PRO A 307 -0.02 24.88 -17.14
N ASN A 308 -1.27 25.34 -17.00
CA ASN A 308 -2.40 24.49 -16.61
C ASN A 308 -2.57 23.26 -17.52
N GLY A 309 -2.28 23.39 -18.81
CA GLY A 309 -2.35 22.28 -19.77
C GLY A 309 -1.34 21.14 -19.52
N LEU A 310 -0.25 21.41 -18.78
CA LEU A 310 0.76 20.41 -18.43
C LEU A 310 0.47 19.70 -17.11
N LEU A 311 -0.43 20.21 -16.26
CA LEU A 311 -0.68 19.65 -14.93
C LEU A 311 -1.17 18.20 -15.01
N ILE A 312 -2.16 17.92 -15.84
CA ILE A 312 -2.73 16.57 -16.01
C ILE A 312 -1.68 15.61 -16.55
N PRO A 313 -0.97 15.90 -17.67
CA PRO A 313 0.15 15.06 -18.13
C PRO A 313 1.20 14.78 -17.06
N LEU A 314 1.60 15.79 -16.27
CA LEU A 314 2.57 15.61 -15.20
C LEU A 314 2.06 14.67 -14.10
N CYS A 315 0.77 14.74 -13.74
CA CYS A 315 0.17 13.81 -12.78
C CYS A 315 0.19 12.36 -13.30
N PHE A 316 -0.10 12.15 -14.57
CA PHE A 316 -0.05 10.82 -15.21
C PHE A 316 1.39 10.29 -15.26
N LEU A 317 2.35 11.10 -15.68
CA LEU A 317 3.77 10.70 -15.73
C LEU A 317 4.31 10.43 -14.32
N PHE A 318 3.97 11.27 -13.34
CA PHE A 318 4.31 11.05 -11.94
C PHE A 318 3.82 9.68 -11.47
N CYS A 319 2.54 9.36 -11.66
CA CYS A 319 1.97 8.09 -11.24
C CYS A 319 2.52 6.89 -12.00
N ALA A 320 2.68 7.02 -13.33
CA ALA A 320 3.21 5.96 -14.17
C ALA A 320 4.61 5.53 -13.71
N ILE A 321 5.49 6.50 -13.47
CA ILE A 321 6.86 6.21 -13.04
C ILE A 321 6.89 5.81 -11.54
N ALA A 322 6.06 6.43 -10.70
CA ALA A 322 5.99 6.14 -9.26
C ALA A 322 5.71 4.66 -8.96
N GLY A 323 4.91 3.98 -9.79
CA GLY A 323 4.61 2.55 -9.62
C GLY A 323 5.84 1.64 -9.69
N MET A 324 6.93 2.09 -10.29
CA MET A 324 8.16 1.29 -10.36
C MET A 324 8.83 1.13 -8.99
N LEU A 325 8.65 2.07 -8.07
CA LEU A 325 9.32 2.06 -6.76
C LEU A 325 8.84 0.91 -5.86
N PRO A 326 7.52 0.75 -5.56
CA PRO A 326 7.05 -0.30 -4.67
C PRO A 326 7.36 -1.70 -5.21
N ALA A 327 7.21 -1.92 -6.53
CA ALA A 327 7.54 -3.19 -7.15
C ALA A 327 9.03 -3.53 -7.02
N THR A 328 9.90 -2.54 -7.26
CA THR A 328 11.36 -2.73 -7.13
C THR A 328 11.79 -2.95 -5.68
N LEU A 329 11.22 -2.21 -4.71
CA LEU A 329 11.51 -2.37 -3.28
C LEU A 329 11.16 -3.76 -2.78
N LEU A 330 9.95 -4.24 -3.12
CA LEU A 330 9.51 -5.59 -2.73
C LEU A 330 10.32 -6.69 -3.41
N ALA A 331 10.65 -6.53 -4.70
CA ALA A 331 11.49 -7.47 -5.45
C ALA A 331 12.93 -7.53 -4.91
N ALA A 332 13.46 -6.43 -4.37
CA ALA A 332 14.80 -6.37 -3.79
C ALA A 332 14.88 -6.93 -2.36
N THR A 333 13.74 -7.07 -1.66
CA THR A 333 13.72 -7.46 -0.24
C THR A 333 14.31 -8.85 0.02
N PRO A 334 14.03 -9.91 -0.78
CA PRO A 334 14.64 -11.22 -0.54
C PRO A 334 16.17 -11.19 -0.58
N ALA A 335 16.76 -10.51 -1.56
CA ALA A 335 18.20 -10.38 -1.70
C ALA A 335 18.85 -9.47 -0.63
N ALA A 336 18.08 -8.58 -0.03
CA ALA A 336 18.51 -7.72 1.07
C ALA A 336 18.41 -8.41 2.45
N THR A 337 17.69 -9.53 2.53
CA THR A 337 17.45 -10.27 3.78
C THR A 337 18.71 -11.05 4.19
N PRO A 338 19.21 -10.91 5.44
CA PRO A 338 20.45 -11.57 5.88
C PRO A 338 20.37 -13.10 5.80
N GLU A 339 19.23 -13.66 6.17
CA GLU A 339 18.97 -15.10 6.18
C GLU A 339 17.56 -15.38 5.64
N PRO A 340 17.37 -16.42 4.81
CA PRO A 340 16.04 -16.75 4.23
C PRO A 340 14.94 -16.91 5.27
N THR A 341 15.26 -17.38 6.46
CA THR A 341 14.33 -17.56 7.60
C THR A 341 13.77 -16.24 8.13
N LEU A 342 14.49 -15.12 7.91
CA LEU A 342 14.12 -13.77 8.33
C LEU A 342 13.33 -12.98 7.25
N LEU A 343 13.07 -13.59 6.08
CA LEU A 343 12.34 -12.90 5.00
C LEU A 343 10.99 -12.31 5.42
N PRO A 344 10.15 -13.00 6.20
CA PRO A 344 8.87 -12.41 6.66
C PRO A 344 9.07 -11.15 7.52
N LEU A 345 10.13 -11.11 8.32
CA LEU A 345 10.47 -9.95 9.16
C LEU A 345 11.02 -8.79 8.31
N SER A 346 11.87 -9.10 7.32
CA SER A 346 12.36 -8.09 6.36
C SER A 346 11.24 -7.45 5.58
N LEU A 347 10.28 -8.24 5.08
CA LEU A 347 9.07 -7.73 4.43
C LEU A 347 8.23 -6.89 5.40
N GLY A 348 8.06 -7.33 6.64
CA GLY A 348 7.37 -6.57 7.68
C GLY A 348 8.01 -5.20 7.92
N LEU A 349 9.33 -5.13 8.05
CA LEU A 349 10.09 -3.88 8.23
C LEU A 349 9.94 -2.94 7.01
N VAL A 350 10.06 -3.48 5.80
CA VAL A 350 9.90 -2.72 4.56
C VAL A 350 8.47 -2.16 4.46
N MET A 351 7.45 -2.95 4.84
CA MET A 351 6.06 -2.49 4.88
C MET A 351 5.79 -1.47 5.99
N GLN A 352 6.52 -1.51 7.12
CA GLN A 352 6.45 -0.44 8.13
C GLN A 352 6.93 0.90 7.55
N GLY A 353 8.01 0.89 6.76
CA GLY A 353 8.44 2.07 6.01
C GLY A 353 7.38 2.57 5.03
N ASN A 354 6.71 1.66 4.32
CA ASN A 354 5.57 1.97 3.46
C ASN A 354 4.47 2.74 4.23
N TYR A 355 4.03 2.22 5.37
CA TYR A 355 2.99 2.86 6.17
C TYR A 355 3.44 4.19 6.79
N LEU A 356 4.70 4.27 7.23
CA LEU A 356 5.25 5.50 7.80
C LEU A 356 5.18 6.67 6.81
N GLY A 357 5.55 6.45 5.56
CA GLY A 357 5.44 7.47 4.52
C GLY A 357 3.98 7.86 4.20
N GLN A 358 3.06 6.90 4.25
CA GLN A 358 1.62 7.14 4.08
C GLN A 358 1.03 7.99 5.21
N VAL A 359 1.55 7.86 6.43
CA VAL A 359 1.13 8.67 7.59
C VAL A 359 1.69 10.09 7.49
N ILE A 360 3.00 10.21 7.26
CA ILE A 360 3.69 11.50 7.28
C ILE A 360 3.30 12.36 6.08
N GLY A 361 3.14 11.76 4.89
CA GLY A 361 2.93 12.49 3.63
C GLY A 361 1.75 13.46 3.68
N PRO A 362 0.53 13.01 3.94
CA PRO A 362 -0.65 13.89 3.98
C PRO A 362 -0.57 14.96 5.08
N VAL A 363 -0.08 14.60 6.28
CA VAL A 363 0.05 15.54 7.41
C VAL A 363 1.08 16.62 7.09
N ALA A 364 2.26 16.22 6.60
CA ALA A 364 3.32 17.18 6.26
C ALA A 364 2.88 18.10 5.11
N LEU A 365 2.26 17.57 4.07
CA LEU A 365 1.78 18.40 2.96
C LEU A 365 0.72 19.39 3.42
N SER A 366 -0.29 18.95 4.16
CA SER A 366 -1.37 19.86 4.60
C SER A 366 -0.87 20.96 5.51
N ALA A 367 0.08 20.66 6.42
CA ALA A 367 0.73 21.67 7.27
C ALA A 367 1.53 22.68 6.43
N ILE A 368 2.28 22.22 5.43
CA ILE A 368 3.06 23.09 4.53
C ILE A 368 2.12 23.96 3.68
N VAL A 369 1.04 23.39 3.15
CA VAL A 369 0.05 24.16 2.37
C VAL A 369 -0.63 25.22 3.23
N ALA A 370 -0.98 24.90 4.47
CA ALA A 370 -1.58 25.85 5.42
C ALA A 370 -0.62 27.02 5.75
N ALA A 371 0.67 26.73 5.89
CA ALA A 371 1.68 27.74 6.24
C ALA A 371 2.16 28.59 5.06
N ALA A 372 2.29 28.01 3.86
CA ALA A 372 3.01 28.63 2.74
C ALA A 372 2.33 28.41 1.36
N GLY A 373 1.11 27.89 1.33
CA GLY A 373 0.34 27.68 0.09
C GLY A 373 0.82 26.51 -0.77
N TRP A 374 0.13 26.30 -1.89
CA TRP A 374 0.31 25.11 -2.76
C TRP A 374 1.66 25.05 -3.50
N ALA A 375 2.45 26.11 -3.55
CA ALA A 375 3.78 26.05 -4.16
C ALA A 375 4.83 25.39 -3.26
N ALA A 376 4.68 25.50 -1.94
CA ALA A 376 5.65 25.04 -0.97
C ALA A 376 5.84 23.51 -0.90
N PRO A 377 4.83 22.64 -1.13
CA PRO A 377 5.01 21.20 -1.22
C PRO A 377 6.04 20.72 -2.25
N ALA A 378 6.38 21.52 -3.27
CA ALA A 378 7.47 21.21 -4.19
C ALA A 378 8.79 20.91 -3.46
N TRP A 379 9.10 21.61 -2.37
CA TRP A 379 10.29 21.37 -1.56
C TRP A 379 10.24 20.08 -0.77
N LEU A 380 9.05 19.71 -0.25
CA LEU A 380 8.85 18.42 0.42
C LEU A 380 9.11 17.24 -0.54
N VAL A 381 8.54 17.33 -1.74
CA VAL A 381 8.71 16.31 -2.78
C VAL A 381 10.17 16.22 -3.22
N LEU A 382 10.86 17.36 -3.39
CA LEU A 382 12.29 17.40 -3.72
C LEU A 382 13.13 16.74 -2.62
N ALA A 383 12.92 17.12 -1.36
CA ALA A 383 13.66 16.56 -0.22
C ALA A 383 13.48 15.04 -0.14
N ALA A 384 12.26 14.55 -0.32
CA ALA A 384 11.96 13.12 -0.33
C ALA A 384 12.61 12.41 -1.54
N ALA A 385 12.62 13.04 -2.73
CA ALA A 385 13.25 12.51 -3.93
C ALA A 385 14.77 12.35 -3.76
N VAL A 386 15.44 13.41 -3.28
CA VAL A 386 16.88 13.40 -3.02
C VAL A 386 17.25 12.38 -1.94
N SER A 387 16.44 12.33 -0.86
CA SER A 387 16.65 11.36 0.22
C SER A 387 16.50 9.92 -0.30
N GLY A 388 15.43 9.63 -1.06
CA GLY A 388 15.20 8.32 -1.65
C GLY A 388 16.33 7.90 -2.60
N ALA A 389 16.78 8.81 -3.47
CA ALA A 389 17.90 8.56 -4.39
C ALA A 389 19.22 8.36 -3.64
N GLY A 390 19.51 9.16 -2.61
CA GLY A 390 20.70 9.01 -1.78
C GLY A 390 20.74 7.65 -1.07
N LEU A 391 19.61 7.24 -0.47
CA LEU A 391 19.48 5.91 0.15
C LEU A 391 19.68 4.77 -0.88
N ALA A 392 19.15 4.94 -2.09
CA ALA A 392 19.31 3.95 -3.15
C ALA A 392 20.77 3.83 -3.64
N LEU A 393 21.52 4.92 -3.68
CA LEU A 393 22.95 4.91 -3.98
C LEU A 393 23.77 4.21 -2.88
N ILE A 394 23.39 4.41 -1.61
CA ILE A 394 24.01 3.71 -0.47
C ILE A 394 23.70 2.21 -0.54
N TYR A 395 22.44 1.84 -0.84
CA TYR A 395 22.03 0.45 -1.04
C TYR A 395 22.83 -0.24 -2.16
N ARG A 396 23.02 0.46 -3.29
CA ARG A 396 23.79 -0.04 -4.44
C ARG A 396 25.26 -0.35 -4.12
N ARG A 397 25.87 0.39 -3.18
CA ARG A 397 27.27 0.24 -2.77
C ARG A 397 27.49 -0.85 -1.72
N GLY A 398 26.43 -1.46 -1.18
CA GLY A 398 26.54 -2.56 -0.21
C GLY A 398 27.22 -3.80 -0.82
N PRO A 399 27.77 -4.71 0.02
CA PRO A 399 28.43 -5.91 -0.45
C PRO A 399 27.46 -6.71 -1.32
N ARG A 400 27.93 -7.14 -2.50
CA ARG A 400 27.20 -8.08 -3.35
C ARG A 400 27.14 -9.41 -2.59
N ASN A 401 25.97 -9.83 -2.13
CA ASN A 401 25.78 -11.23 -1.83
C ASN A 401 25.92 -11.95 -3.17
N ALA A 402 26.99 -12.73 -3.28
CA ALA A 402 27.23 -13.59 -4.44
C ALA A 402 25.97 -14.44 -4.69
N ALA A 403 25.50 -14.41 -5.92
CA ALA A 403 24.41 -15.24 -6.41
C ALA A 403 24.80 -16.73 -6.36
#